data_e57e8dd6b2705da4cac0be52353d0d93
#
_entry.id   e57e8dd6b2705da4cac0be52353d0d93
#
_cell.length_a   1.000
_cell.length_b   1.000
_cell.length_c   1.000
_cell.angle_alpha   90.00
_cell.angle_beta   90.00
_cell.angle_gamma   90.00
#
_symmetry.space_group_name_H-M   'P 1'
#
loop_
_entity.id
_entity.type
_entity.pdbx_description
1 polymer ?
#
loop_
_entity_poly.entity_id
_entity_poly.type
_entity_poly.pdbx_seq_one_letter_code
_entity_poly.pdbx_strand_id
1 'polypeptide(L)'
;MKLRAHALAVDLPPKWEGRIFRHPGGEPTMHAANFALPAEDGDFGAKATGSMKASGAFISLTEYDPDLADTALFHRRGMPRTLHLADLSPRALMRGRPGQAGVQRFFHAKGRAFCLYVVVGHQPTRGKLVLRVNDVLQTVEIDRRTRS
;
A
#
# COMPACT_ATOMS: atom_id res chain seq x y z
N MET A 1 14.23 6.46 -6.08
CA MET A 1 15.02 5.32 -5.56
C MET A 1 14.25 4.03 -5.73
N LYS A 2 14.85 3.05 -6.33
CA LYS A 2 14.20 1.77 -6.58
C LYS A 2 14.46 0.80 -5.43
N LEU A 3 13.39 0.21 -4.90
CA LEU A 3 13.44 -0.88 -3.91
C LEU A 3 13.01 -2.17 -4.58
N ARG A 4 13.70 -3.26 -4.25
CA ARG A 4 13.35 -4.59 -4.74
C ARG A 4 13.65 -5.63 -3.68
N ALA A 5 12.64 -6.41 -3.33
CA ALA A 5 12.77 -7.56 -2.42
C ALA A 5 11.54 -8.44 -2.53
N HIS A 6 11.67 -9.72 -2.23
CA HIS A 6 10.54 -10.66 -2.16
C HIS A 6 9.68 -10.68 -3.44
N ALA A 7 10.32 -10.53 -4.60
CA ALA A 7 9.65 -10.47 -5.90
C ALA A 7 8.65 -9.30 -6.02
N LEU A 8 8.92 -8.23 -5.30
CA LEU A 8 8.22 -6.96 -5.37
C LEU A 8 9.22 -5.85 -5.65
N ALA A 9 8.82 -4.83 -6.39
CA ALA A 9 9.65 -3.66 -6.62
C ALA A 9 8.79 -2.40 -6.72
N VAL A 10 9.39 -1.27 -6.37
CA VAL A 10 8.76 0.04 -6.47
C VAL A 10 9.85 1.08 -6.67
N ASP A 11 9.55 2.12 -7.44
CA ASP A 11 10.44 3.26 -7.64
C ASP A 11 9.85 4.47 -6.93
N LEU A 12 10.53 4.93 -5.88
CA LEU A 12 10.05 5.99 -5.02
C LEU A 12 10.54 7.35 -5.50
N PRO A 13 9.65 8.35 -5.62
CA PRO A 13 10.08 9.72 -5.93
C PRO A 13 10.88 10.32 -4.77
N PRO A 14 11.57 11.46 -5.00
CA PRO A 14 12.26 12.15 -3.93
C PRO A 14 11.34 12.44 -2.74
N LYS A 15 11.89 12.38 -1.54
CA LYS A 15 11.20 12.62 -0.26
C LYS A 15 10.23 11.51 0.15
N TRP A 16 10.10 10.46 -0.63
CA TRP A 16 9.37 9.27 -0.20
C TRP A 16 10.32 8.27 0.43
N GLU A 17 9.82 7.57 1.43
CA GLU A 17 10.48 6.42 2.03
C GLU A 17 9.69 5.16 1.74
N GLY A 18 10.38 4.03 1.70
CA GLY A 18 9.72 2.76 1.50
C GLY A 18 10.48 1.63 2.16
N ARG A 19 9.79 0.53 2.32
CA ARG A 19 10.34 -0.69 2.88
C ARG A 19 9.57 -1.88 2.32
N ILE A 20 10.30 -2.93 1.99
CA ILE A 20 9.71 -4.23 1.67
C ILE A 20 10.21 -5.19 2.72
N PHE A 21 9.31 -5.79 3.47
CA PHE A 21 9.68 -6.59 4.63
C PHE A 21 8.75 -7.78 4.76
N ARG A 22 9.12 -8.70 5.66
CA ARG A 22 8.33 -9.87 5.95
C ARG A 22 8.42 -10.17 7.45
N HIS A 23 7.27 -10.25 8.10
CA HIS A 23 7.20 -10.69 9.49
C HIS A 23 7.42 -12.21 9.55
N PRO A 24 7.99 -12.73 10.66
CA PRO A 24 8.16 -14.17 10.81
C PRO A 24 6.84 -14.92 10.59
N GLY A 25 6.87 -15.94 9.72
CA GLY A 25 5.70 -16.73 9.39
C GLY A 25 4.68 -16.06 8.48
N GLY A 26 4.91 -14.81 8.10
CA GLY A 26 4.00 -14.05 7.23
C GLY A 26 4.48 -13.99 5.78
N GLU A 27 3.67 -13.34 4.96
CA GLU A 27 3.99 -13.04 3.57
C GLU A 27 4.57 -11.62 3.47
N PRO A 28 5.24 -11.27 2.35
CA PRO A 28 5.83 -9.94 2.21
C PRO A 28 4.83 -8.80 2.25
N THR A 29 5.28 -7.66 2.77
CA THR A 29 4.54 -6.40 2.78
C THR A 29 5.45 -5.28 2.29
N MET A 30 4.89 -4.37 1.47
CA MET A 30 5.57 -3.17 1.03
C MET A 30 4.88 -1.95 1.65
N HIS A 31 5.67 -1.08 2.27
CA HIS A 31 5.21 0.24 2.73
C HIS A 31 5.90 1.32 1.93
N ALA A 32 5.17 2.37 1.60
CA ALA A 32 5.71 3.59 1.00
C ALA A 32 4.96 4.80 1.56
N ALA A 33 5.67 5.87 1.83
CA ALA A 33 5.08 7.08 2.41
C ALA A 33 5.89 8.31 2.04
N ASN A 34 5.22 9.47 2.02
CA ASN A 34 5.87 10.75 1.79
C ASN A 34 6.39 11.38 3.10
N PHE A 35 6.62 10.55 4.11
CA PHE A 35 7.15 10.93 5.41
C PHE A 35 7.97 9.78 5.98
N ALA A 36 8.70 10.04 7.08
CA ALA A 36 9.57 9.03 7.69
C ALA A 36 8.75 7.89 8.29
N LEU A 37 9.03 6.67 7.85
CA LEU A 37 8.36 5.46 8.36
C LEU A 37 8.95 5.07 9.72
N PRO A 38 8.11 4.54 10.65
CA PRO A 38 8.61 4.00 11.90
C PRO A 38 9.51 2.79 11.65
N ALA A 39 10.43 2.53 12.59
CA ALA A 39 11.37 1.40 12.47
C ALA A 39 10.66 0.06 12.38
N GLU A 40 9.56 -0.09 13.10
CA GLU A 40 8.72 -1.29 13.07
C GLU A 40 7.26 -0.90 13.00
N ASP A 41 6.49 -1.68 12.25
CA ASP A 41 5.05 -1.44 12.10
C ASP A 41 4.36 -2.74 11.68
N GLY A 42 3.06 -2.80 11.89
CA GLY A 42 2.22 -3.87 11.37
C GLY A 42 1.99 -3.73 9.86
N ASP A 43 1.42 -4.76 9.25
CA ASP A 43 1.24 -4.83 7.80
C ASP A 43 0.45 -3.64 7.23
N PHE A 44 -0.50 -3.13 7.99
CA PHE A 44 -1.35 -2.01 7.54
C PHE A 44 -0.90 -0.66 8.08
N GLY A 45 0.28 -0.58 8.68
CA GLY A 45 0.90 0.69 9.02
C GLY A 45 0.21 1.48 10.13
N ALA A 46 -0.29 0.82 11.18
CA ALA A 46 -1.01 1.50 12.26
C ALA A 46 -0.17 2.60 12.93
N LYS A 47 1.13 2.38 13.10
CA LYS A 47 2.03 3.38 13.67
C LYS A 47 2.27 4.52 12.69
N ALA A 48 2.52 4.20 11.42
CA ALA A 48 2.76 5.19 10.38
C ALA A 48 1.56 6.12 10.24
N THR A 49 0.36 5.56 10.06
CA THR A 49 -0.86 6.35 9.90
C THR A 49 -1.24 7.10 11.17
N GLY A 50 -0.88 6.55 12.34
CA GLY A 50 -1.12 7.20 13.63
C GLY A 50 -0.32 8.47 13.84
N SER A 51 0.86 8.58 13.25
CA SER A 51 1.73 9.75 13.35
C SER A 51 1.64 10.65 12.11
N MET A 52 0.84 10.28 11.12
CA MET A 52 0.78 10.97 9.83
C MET A 52 0.15 12.35 9.96
N LYS A 53 0.77 13.33 9.31
CA LYS A 53 0.26 14.71 9.26
C LYS A 53 -0.79 14.86 8.15
N ALA A 54 -1.46 16.03 8.12
CA ALA A 54 -2.50 16.32 7.13
C ALA A 54 -2.01 16.18 5.68
N SER A 55 -0.73 16.46 5.42
CA SER A 55 -0.11 16.34 4.09
C SER A 55 0.45 14.94 3.82
N GLY A 56 0.21 13.98 4.70
CA GLY A 56 0.77 12.64 4.58
C GLY A 56 0.00 11.74 3.62
N ALA A 57 0.74 10.83 2.98
CA ALA A 57 0.18 9.76 2.19
C ALA A 57 0.95 8.48 2.51
N PHE A 58 0.24 7.40 2.73
CA PHE A 58 0.80 6.10 3.09
C PHE A 58 0.19 5.02 2.20
N ILE A 59 1.06 4.13 1.72
CA ILE A 59 0.69 3.00 0.87
C ILE A 59 1.16 1.72 1.55
N SER A 60 0.28 0.73 1.68
CA SER A 60 0.64 -0.62 2.06
C SER A 60 0.18 -1.59 0.99
N LEU A 61 1.07 -2.46 0.55
CA LEU A 61 0.76 -3.59 -0.32
C LEU A 61 1.09 -4.84 0.47
N THR A 62 0.06 -5.48 1.01
CA THR A 62 0.22 -6.64 1.89
C THR A 62 -0.17 -7.91 1.15
N GLU A 63 0.75 -8.88 1.13
CA GLU A 63 0.48 -10.18 0.53
C GLU A 63 -0.17 -11.12 1.54
N TYR A 64 -1.13 -11.90 1.05
CA TYR A 64 -1.81 -12.96 1.78
C TYR A 64 -1.32 -14.32 1.29
N ASP A 65 -1.73 -15.38 1.97
CA ASP A 65 -1.42 -16.75 1.55
C ASP A 65 -1.78 -16.94 0.06
N PRO A 66 -0.86 -17.47 -0.77
CA PRO A 66 -1.12 -17.63 -2.20
C PRO A 66 -2.32 -18.55 -2.51
N ASP A 67 -2.70 -19.44 -1.60
CA ASP A 67 -3.88 -20.27 -1.78
C ASP A 67 -5.17 -19.45 -1.85
N LEU A 68 -5.14 -18.20 -1.41
CA LEU A 68 -6.29 -17.29 -1.48
C LEU A 68 -6.42 -16.59 -2.83
N ALA A 69 -5.43 -16.71 -3.72
CA ALA A 69 -5.37 -15.93 -4.96
C ALA A 69 -6.54 -16.20 -5.90
N ASP A 70 -7.14 -17.38 -5.86
CA ASP A 70 -8.28 -17.76 -6.69
C ASP A 70 -9.61 -17.77 -5.93
N THR A 71 -9.64 -17.20 -4.72
CA THR A 71 -10.87 -17.06 -3.94
C THR A 71 -11.65 -15.81 -4.35
N ALA A 72 -12.92 -15.75 -3.96
CA ALA A 72 -13.82 -14.66 -4.35
C ALA A 72 -13.30 -13.28 -3.93
N LEU A 73 -12.72 -13.14 -2.72
CA LEU A 73 -12.23 -11.86 -2.24
C LEU A 73 -11.13 -11.28 -3.14
N PHE A 74 -10.30 -12.15 -3.72
CA PHE A 74 -9.15 -11.74 -4.54
C PHE A 74 -9.39 -11.95 -6.04
N HIS A 75 -10.65 -12.07 -6.47
CA HIS A 75 -10.95 -12.40 -7.87
C HIS A 75 -10.55 -11.31 -8.88
N ARG A 76 -10.40 -10.07 -8.43
CA ARG A 76 -9.96 -8.96 -9.29
C ARG A 76 -8.53 -9.22 -9.73
N ARG A 77 -8.30 -9.14 -11.05
CA ARG A 77 -6.98 -9.37 -11.62
C ARG A 77 -6.19 -8.09 -11.74
N GLY A 78 -4.96 -8.11 -11.26
CA GLY A 78 -3.95 -7.08 -11.51
C GLY A 78 -3.92 -5.97 -10.48
N MET A 79 -2.75 -5.35 -10.36
CA MET A 79 -2.47 -4.26 -9.45
C MET A 79 -3.31 -3.03 -9.81
N PRO A 80 -4.09 -2.48 -8.87
CA PRO A 80 -4.73 -1.18 -9.08
C PRO A 80 -3.65 -0.10 -9.18
N ARG A 81 -3.61 0.63 -10.28
CA ARG A 81 -2.55 1.61 -10.54
C ARG A 81 -3.04 3.05 -10.55
N THR A 82 -4.36 3.26 -10.61
CA THR A 82 -4.93 4.59 -10.62
C THR A 82 -6.10 4.63 -9.66
N LEU A 83 -5.98 5.49 -8.65
CA LEU A 83 -7.04 5.80 -7.71
C LEU A 83 -7.60 7.17 -8.03
N HIS A 84 -8.88 7.36 -7.73
CA HIS A 84 -9.56 8.64 -7.89
C HIS A 84 -9.93 9.17 -6.51
N LEU A 85 -10.09 10.49 -6.40
CA LEU A 85 -10.46 11.11 -5.14
C LEU A 85 -11.76 10.51 -4.56
N ALA A 86 -12.70 10.16 -5.44
CA ALA A 86 -13.96 9.55 -5.03
C ALA A 86 -13.82 8.14 -4.44
N ASP A 87 -12.67 7.48 -4.66
CA ASP A 87 -12.41 6.14 -4.10
C ASP A 87 -12.07 6.19 -2.61
N LEU A 88 -11.71 7.36 -2.10
CA LEU A 88 -11.26 7.52 -0.71
C LEU A 88 -12.44 7.69 0.22
N SER A 89 -12.43 6.99 1.35
CA SER A 89 -13.48 7.04 2.35
C SER A 89 -12.90 6.87 3.75
N PRO A 90 -13.41 7.62 4.75
CA PRO A 90 -13.06 7.37 6.15
C PRO A 90 -13.46 5.97 6.61
N ARG A 91 -14.46 5.37 5.96
CA ARG A 91 -14.96 4.03 6.31
C ARG A 91 -14.03 2.91 5.88
N ALA A 92 -13.11 3.19 4.96
CA ALA A 92 -12.15 2.20 4.48
C ALA A 92 -10.89 2.12 5.36
N LEU A 93 -10.78 2.97 6.37
CA LEU A 93 -9.62 2.97 7.26
C LEU A 93 -9.65 1.74 8.17
N MET A 94 -8.49 1.09 8.33
CA MET A 94 -8.32 0.01 9.32
C MET A 94 -8.50 0.54 10.74
N ARG A 95 -8.11 1.78 10.96
CA ARG A 95 -8.35 2.50 12.22
C ARG A 95 -8.80 3.91 11.87
N GLY A 96 -10.01 4.29 12.27
CA GLY A 96 -10.55 5.62 12.03
C GLY A 96 -9.74 6.68 12.76
N ARG A 97 -9.35 7.72 12.02
CA ARG A 97 -8.66 8.90 12.57
C ARG A 97 -9.23 10.15 11.92
N PRO A 98 -9.45 11.22 12.72
CA PRO A 98 -10.01 12.45 12.17
C PRO A 98 -9.18 12.98 11.00
N GLY A 99 -9.88 13.37 9.94
CA GLY A 99 -9.25 13.96 8.75
C GLY A 99 -8.61 12.99 7.78
N GLN A 100 -8.48 11.72 8.13
CA GLN A 100 -7.91 10.71 7.23
C GLN A 100 -9.00 10.03 6.42
N ALA A 101 -8.64 9.60 5.21
CA ALA A 101 -9.48 8.77 4.37
C ALA A 101 -8.60 7.74 3.68
N GLY A 102 -9.19 6.62 3.32
CA GLY A 102 -8.43 5.53 2.72
C GLY A 102 -9.20 4.75 1.69
N VAL A 103 -8.52 3.77 1.13
CA VAL A 103 -9.09 2.84 0.17
C VAL A 103 -8.44 1.48 0.37
N GLN A 104 -9.24 0.43 0.24
CA GLN A 104 -8.76 -0.96 0.24
C GLN A 104 -9.15 -1.61 -1.07
N ARG A 105 -8.19 -2.32 -1.69
CA ARG A 105 -8.43 -3.07 -2.92
C ARG A 105 -7.78 -4.43 -2.80
N PHE A 106 -8.59 -5.49 -2.85
CA PHE A 106 -8.11 -6.85 -2.88
C PHE A 106 -7.99 -7.31 -4.33
N PHE A 107 -6.90 -7.99 -4.67
CA PHE A 107 -6.66 -8.44 -6.04
C PHE A 107 -5.68 -9.62 -6.05
N HIS A 108 -5.58 -10.27 -7.21
CA HIS A 108 -4.54 -11.26 -7.43
C HIS A 108 -3.67 -10.85 -8.62
N ALA A 109 -2.40 -11.24 -8.58
CA ALA A 109 -1.45 -11.01 -9.66
C ALA A 109 -0.36 -12.07 -9.59
N LYS A 110 -0.03 -12.69 -10.72
CA LYS A 110 1.05 -13.69 -10.80
C LYS A 110 0.89 -14.84 -9.79
N GLY A 111 -0.34 -15.27 -9.53
CA GLY A 111 -0.64 -16.33 -8.57
C GLY A 111 -0.52 -15.93 -7.11
N ARG A 112 -0.48 -14.63 -6.84
CA ARG A 112 -0.29 -14.05 -5.50
C ARG A 112 -1.51 -13.22 -5.13
N ALA A 113 -1.86 -13.20 -3.84
CA ALA A 113 -3.03 -12.48 -3.32
C ALA A 113 -2.58 -11.27 -2.52
N PHE A 114 -3.15 -10.10 -2.83
CA PHE A 114 -2.74 -8.84 -2.21
C PHE A 114 -3.93 -8.01 -1.74
N CYS A 115 -3.68 -7.19 -0.72
CA CYS A 115 -4.51 -6.04 -0.39
C CYS A 115 -3.68 -4.78 -0.58
N LEU A 116 -4.15 -3.88 -1.44
CA LEU A 116 -3.62 -2.52 -1.51
C LEU A 116 -4.41 -1.66 -0.53
N TYR A 117 -3.72 -1.05 0.41
CA TYR A 117 -4.30 -0.16 1.41
C TYR A 117 -3.60 1.19 1.32
N VAL A 118 -4.37 2.25 1.10
CA VAL A 118 -3.84 3.61 0.97
C VAL A 118 -4.56 4.51 1.94
N VAL A 119 -3.79 5.33 2.66
CA VAL A 119 -4.34 6.34 3.58
C VAL A 119 -3.78 7.69 3.20
N VAL A 120 -4.65 8.69 3.09
CA VAL A 120 -4.25 10.06 2.84
C VAL A 120 -4.78 10.96 3.94
N GLY A 121 -4.05 12.04 4.16
CA GLY A 121 -4.43 13.04 5.16
C GLY A 121 -5.55 13.96 4.68
N HIS A 122 -5.62 15.10 5.32
CA HIS A 122 -6.75 16.00 5.32
C HIS A 122 -6.90 16.81 4.02
N GLN A 123 -8.16 17.18 3.68
CA GLN A 123 -8.48 18.27 2.75
C GLN A 123 -7.77 19.56 3.19
N PRO A 124 -7.34 20.46 2.31
CA PRO A 124 -7.54 20.49 0.85
C PRO A 124 -6.45 19.78 0.03
N THR A 125 -5.43 19.21 0.66
CA THR A 125 -4.29 18.62 -0.03
C THR A 125 -4.59 17.25 -0.67
N ARG A 126 -5.73 16.66 -0.36
CA ARG A 126 -6.07 15.28 -0.72
C ARG A 126 -5.99 14.98 -2.22
N GLY A 127 -6.45 15.90 -3.07
CA GLY A 127 -6.38 15.72 -4.51
C GLY A 127 -4.95 15.58 -5.02
N LYS A 128 -4.04 16.41 -4.51
CA LYS A 128 -2.61 16.32 -4.86
C LYS A 128 -1.98 15.05 -4.32
N LEU A 129 -2.39 14.63 -3.12
CA LEU A 129 -1.88 13.39 -2.51
C LEU A 129 -2.26 12.17 -3.35
N VAL A 130 -3.48 12.12 -3.87
CA VAL A 130 -3.91 11.02 -4.73
C VAL A 130 -3.05 10.94 -5.99
N LEU A 131 -2.74 12.07 -6.61
CA LEU A 131 -1.86 12.10 -7.79
C LEU A 131 -0.47 11.56 -7.46
N ARG A 132 0.09 11.92 -6.31
CA ARG A 132 1.40 11.42 -5.89
C ARG A 132 1.37 9.94 -5.58
N VAL A 133 0.30 9.47 -4.94
CA VAL A 133 0.10 8.03 -4.71
C VAL A 133 0.08 7.30 -6.06
N ASN A 134 -0.67 7.80 -7.03
CA ASN A 134 -0.75 7.17 -8.36
C ASN A 134 0.63 7.12 -9.04
N ASP A 135 1.45 8.16 -8.90
CA ASP A 135 2.81 8.15 -9.42
C ASP A 135 3.61 6.96 -8.87
N VAL A 136 3.45 6.66 -7.59
CA VAL A 136 4.13 5.51 -6.96
C VAL A 136 3.51 4.20 -7.43
N LEU A 137 2.19 4.09 -7.46
CA LEU A 137 1.50 2.86 -7.87
C LEU A 137 1.85 2.45 -9.29
N GLN A 138 2.09 3.41 -10.19
CA GLN A 138 2.49 3.13 -11.57
C GLN A 138 3.84 2.40 -11.66
N THR A 139 4.68 2.51 -10.65
CA THR A 139 6.03 1.93 -10.66
C THR A 139 6.09 0.56 -9.97
N VAL A 140 5.02 0.13 -9.31
CA VAL A 140 5.01 -1.14 -8.60
C VAL A 140 5.13 -2.31 -9.58
N GLU A 141 6.06 -3.21 -9.32
CA GLU A 141 6.24 -4.44 -10.08
C GLU A 141 5.99 -5.63 -9.17
N ILE A 142 5.17 -6.55 -9.63
CA ILE A 142 4.88 -7.81 -8.94
C ILE A 142 5.34 -8.92 -9.87
N ASP A 143 6.34 -9.68 -9.41
CA ASP A 143 6.83 -10.85 -10.14
C ASP A 143 6.26 -12.13 -9.51
N ARG A 144 6.48 -13.26 -10.16
CA ARG A 144 6.11 -14.55 -9.57
C ARG A 144 6.93 -14.77 -8.31
N ARG A 145 6.35 -15.50 -7.34
CA ARG A 145 7.09 -15.85 -6.13
C ARG A 145 8.38 -16.57 -6.50
N THR A 146 9.48 -16.16 -5.85
CA THR A 146 10.72 -16.91 -5.94
C THR A 146 10.63 -18.12 -5.03
N ARG A 147 11.06 -19.28 -5.52
CA ARG A 147 11.22 -20.44 -4.67
C ARG A 147 12.40 -20.22 -3.73
N SER A 148 12.16 -20.34 -2.46
CA SER A 148 13.19 -20.30 -1.45
C SER A 148 13.77 -21.69 -1.24
#